data_c9456523ed3df2d43a31fe7c0de31bc5
#
_entry.id   c9456523ed3df2d43a31fe7c0de31bc5
#
_cell.length_a   1.000
_cell.length_b   1.000
_cell.length_c   1.000
_cell.angle_alpha   90.00
_cell.angle_beta   90.00
_cell.angle_gamma   90.00
#
_symmetry.space_group_name_H-M   'P 1'
#
loop_
_entity.id
_entity.type
_entity.pdbx_description
1 polymer ?
#
loop_
_entity_poly.entity_id
_entity_poly.type
_entity_poly.pdbx_seq_one_letter_code
_entity_poly.pdbx_strand_id
1 'polypeptide(L)' 'VAAGRADCGLGIPAAAQALGLDFVSLFTERYDLVILAAFYDSPLLAPLLELLYDAEFRRAVAALPGYDVDVMGTLVAELP' A
#
# COMPACT_ATOMS: atom_id res chain seq x y z
N VAL A 1 3.07 18.90 9.89
CA VAL A 1 3.26 19.93 8.86
C VAL A 1 1.97 20.69 8.62
N ALA A 2 0.87 20.00 8.33
CA ALA A 2 -0.41 20.65 8.07
C ALA A 2 -0.92 21.46 9.28
N ALA A 3 -0.60 21.03 10.50
CA ALA A 3 -0.97 21.74 11.73
C ALA A 3 -0.06 22.93 12.06
N GLY A 4 0.97 23.19 11.25
CA GLY A 4 1.90 24.30 11.46
C GLY A 4 2.96 24.07 12.52
N ARG A 5 3.15 22.81 12.96
CA ARG A 5 4.13 22.47 13.99
C ARG A 5 5.52 22.15 13.46
N ALA A 6 5.61 21.90 12.14
CA ALA A 6 6.86 21.61 11.46
C ALA A 6 6.79 22.15 10.04
N ASP A 7 7.95 22.46 9.45
CA ASP A 7 8.03 22.97 8.09
C ASP A 7 8.06 21.85 7.06
N CYS A 8 8.55 20.66 7.42
CA CYS A 8 8.57 19.47 6.56
C CYS A 8 8.55 18.21 7.40
N GLY A 9 8.28 17.09 6.75
CA GLY A 9 8.27 15.77 7.36
C GLY A 9 8.36 14.68 6.32
N LEU A 10 8.65 13.45 6.76
CA LEU A 10 8.63 12.27 5.91
C LEU A 10 7.21 11.70 5.87
N GLY A 11 6.78 11.29 4.70
CA GLY A 11 5.43 10.74 4.54
C GLY A 11 5.21 10.16 3.15
N ILE A 12 3.98 9.76 2.89
CA ILE A 12 3.55 9.18 1.62
C ILE A 12 2.74 10.21 0.80
N PRO A 13 2.74 10.08 -0.55
CA PRO A 13 2.04 11.04 -1.43
C PRO A 13 0.54 11.13 -1.15
N ALA A 14 -0.13 10.02 -0.84
CA ALA A 14 -1.56 10.01 -0.58
C ALA A 14 -1.93 10.85 0.65
N ALA A 15 -1.11 10.79 1.70
CA ALA A 15 -1.33 11.60 2.90
C ALA A 15 -1.09 13.10 2.62
N ALA A 16 -0.07 13.42 1.83
CA ALA A 16 0.21 14.81 1.44
C ALA A 16 -0.96 15.38 0.62
N GLN A 17 -1.49 14.62 -0.33
CA GLN A 17 -2.64 15.05 -1.12
C GLN A 17 -3.87 15.28 -0.24
N ALA A 18 -4.16 14.35 0.67
CA ALA A 18 -5.32 14.46 1.56
C ALA A 18 -5.27 15.70 2.46
N LEU A 19 -4.06 16.15 2.82
CA LEU A 19 -3.84 17.30 3.67
C LEU A 19 -3.53 18.58 2.90
N GLY A 20 -3.56 18.56 1.57
CA GLY A 20 -3.28 19.71 0.74
C GLY A 20 -1.83 20.18 0.78
N LEU A 21 -0.88 19.27 1.02
CA LEU A 21 0.54 19.59 1.14
C LEU A 21 1.27 19.24 -0.16
N ASP A 22 2.38 19.97 -0.40
CA ASP A 22 3.31 19.63 -1.48
C ASP A 22 4.11 18.39 -1.13
N PHE A 23 4.53 17.64 -2.15
CA PHE A 23 5.26 16.38 -1.96
C PHE A 23 6.46 16.33 -2.91
N VAL A 24 7.63 15.96 -2.36
CA VAL A 24 8.85 15.74 -3.12
C VAL A 24 9.25 14.27 -2.95
N SER A 25 9.26 13.52 -4.07
CA SER A 25 9.62 12.10 -4.04
C SER A 25 11.11 11.92 -3.80
N LEU A 26 11.47 11.10 -2.79
CA LEU A 26 12.85 10.76 -2.48
C LEU A 26 13.22 9.38 -2.99
N PHE A 27 12.35 8.39 -2.79
CA PHE A 27 12.57 7.01 -3.23
C PHE A 27 11.25 6.27 -3.31
N THR A 28 11.28 5.10 -3.95
CA THR A 28 10.13 4.21 -4.09
C THR A 28 10.34 2.97 -3.24
N GLU A 29 9.32 2.53 -2.52
CA GLU A 29 9.35 1.35 -1.68
C GLU A 29 8.30 0.34 -2.11
N ARG A 30 8.61 -0.95 -1.93
CA ARG A 30 7.64 -2.02 -2.08
C ARG A 30 7.05 -2.38 -0.72
N TYR A 31 5.73 -2.49 -0.65
CA TYR A 31 5.05 -2.98 0.54
C TYR A 31 4.62 -4.43 0.33
N ASP A 32 5.03 -5.28 1.25
CA ASP A 32 4.70 -6.71 1.22
C ASP A 32 3.83 -7.06 2.44
N LEU A 33 2.87 -7.95 2.23
CA LEU A 33 2.17 -8.61 3.33
C LEU A 33 2.96 -9.86 3.70
N VAL A 34 3.24 -10.02 4.98
CA VAL A 34 3.93 -11.20 5.52
C VAL A 34 2.92 -12.05 6.27
N ILE A 35 2.70 -13.27 5.79
CA ILE A 35 1.68 -14.18 6.31
C ILE A 35 2.34 -15.51 6.68
N LEU A 36 2.02 -16.05 7.87
CA LEU A 36 2.45 -17.39 8.23
C LEU A 36 1.90 -18.39 7.22
N ALA A 37 2.76 -19.28 6.72
CA ALA A 37 2.39 -20.25 5.69
C ALA A 37 1.17 -21.11 6.09
N ALA A 38 1.06 -21.44 7.39
CA ALA A 38 -0.06 -22.20 7.91
C ALA A 38 -1.42 -21.50 7.75
N PHE A 39 -1.42 -20.17 7.59
CA PHE A 39 -2.66 -19.38 7.47
C PHE A 39 -2.90 -18.87 6.04
N TYR A 40 -1.97 -19.09 5.11
CA TYR A 40 -2.10 -18.57 3.75
C TYR A 40 -3.38 -19.05 3.06
N ASP A 41 -3.74 -20.33 3.22
CA ASP A 41 -4.96 -20.91 2.66
C ASP A 41 -6.13 -20.89 3.65
N SER A 42 -6.00 -20.20 4.77
CA SER A 42 -7.02 -20.15 5.80
C SER A 42 -8.27 -19.40 5.32
N PRO A 43 -9.49 -19.90 5.62
CA PRO A 43 -10.71 -19.13 5.34
C PRO A 43 -10.75 -17.77 6.02
N LEU A 44 -10.01 -17.60 7.12
CA LEU A 44 -9.92 -16.31 7.83
C LEU A 44 -9.29 -15.22 6.96
N LEU A 45 -8.27 -15.57 6.16
CA LEU A 45 -7.57 -14.63 5.31
C LEU A 45 -8.09 -14.57 3.87
N ALA A 46 -8.98 -15.50 3.48
CA ALA A 46 -9.51 -15.57 2.13
C ALA A 46 -10.11 -14.22 1.65
N PRO A 47 -10.92 -13.50 2.45
CA PRO A 47 -11.45 -12.21 2.02
C PRO A 47 -10.37 -11.18 1.70
N LEU A 48 -9.30 -11.13 2.49
CA LEU A 48 -8.18 -10.21 2.25
C LEU A 48 -7.45 -10.57 0.95
N LEU A 49 -7.15 -11.86 0.75
CA LEU A 49 -6.43 -12.32 -0.44
C LEU A 49 -7.25 -12.13 -1.71
N GLU A 50 -8.56 -12.37 -1.65
CA GLU A 50 -9.46 -12.12 -2.77
C GLU A 50 -9.51 -10.64 -3.13
N LEU A 51 -9.47 -9.75 -2.13
CA LEU A 51 -9.46 -8.32 -2.34
C LEU A 51 -8.25 -7.86 -3.16
N LEU A 52 -7.09 -8.50 -2.97
CA LEU A 52 -5.87 -8.17 -3.72
C LEU A 52 -6.02 -8.43 -5.22
N TYR A 53 -6.94 -9.30 -5.62
CA TYR A 53 -7.24 -9.59 -7.03
C TYR A 53 -8.49 -8.87 -7.54
N ASP A 54 -9.19 -8.14 -6.69
CA ASP A 54 -10.40 -7.42 -7.05
C ASP A 54 -10.07 -6.20 -7.91
N ALA A 55 -10.67 -6.13 -9.10
CA ALA A 55 -10.36 -5.07 -10.05
C ALA A 55 -10.78 -3.68 -9.56
N GLU A 56 -11.90 -3.59 -8.84
CA GLU A 56 -12.35 -2.30 -8.30
C GLU A 56 -11.43 -1.81 -7.20
N PHE A 57 -11.00 -2.70 -6.31
CA PHE A 57 -10.05 -2.37 -5.25
C PHE A 57 -8.71 -1.93 -5.84
N ARG A 58 -8.19 -2.67 -6.82
CA ARG A 58 -6.94 -2.31 -7.49
C ARG A 58 -7.02 -0.94 -8.14
N ARG A 59 -8.12 -0.63 -8.81
CA ARG A 59 -8.33 0.70 -9.40
C ARG A 59 -8.41 1.79 -8.34
N ALA A 60 -9.05 1.52 -7.22
CA ALA A 60 -9.14 2.48 -6.12
C ALA A 60 -7.76 2.79 -5.53
N VAL A 61 -6.92 1.77 -5.33
CA VAL A 61 -5.55 1.95 -4.84
C VAL A 61 -4.69 2.67 -5.88
N ALA A 62 -4.78 2.27 -7.15
CA ALA A 62 -4.01 2.90 -8.22
C ALA A 62 -4.36 4.38 -8.42
N ALA A 63 -5.58 4.79 -8.06
CA ALA A 63 -5.99 6.19 -8.11
C ALA A 63 -5.39 7.03 -6.99
N LEU A 64 -4.86 6.40 -5.94
CA LEU A 64 -4.17 7.13 -4.88
C LEU A 64 -2.78 7.56 -5.35
N PRO A 65 -2.33 8.78 -5.00
CA PRO A 65 -1.00 9.24 -5.42
C PRO A 65 0.12 8.34 -4.91
N GLY A 66 1.02 7.97 -5.80
CA GLY A 66 2.23 7.23 -5.44
C GLY A 66 2.08 5.73 -5.25
N TYR A 67 0.92 5.14 -5.58
CA TYR A 67 0.73 3.69 -5.49
C TYR A 67 0.75 3.04 -6.87
N ASP A 68 1.53 1.96 -6.98
CA ASP A 68 1.63 1.09 -8.15
C ASP A 68 1.11 -0.30 -7.77
N VAL A 69 0.10 -0.78 -8.51
CA VAL A 69 -0.57 -2.05 -8.22
C VAL A 69 -0.24 -3.15 -9.23
N ASP A 70 0.75 -2.95 -10.09
CA ASP A 70 1.06 -3.88 -11.19
C ASP A 70 1.35 -5.29 -10.69
N VAL A 71 2.02 -5.42 -9.56
CA VAL A 71 2.35 -6.72 -8.95
C VAL A 71 1.51 -7.07 -7.74
N MET A 72 0.43 -6.32 -7.47
CA MET A 72 -0.46 -6.58 -6.33
C MET A 72 -1.02 -8.01 -6.38
N GLY A 73 -0.96 -8.70 -5.25
CA GLY A 73 -1.44 -10.07 -5.12
C GLY A 73 -0.44 -11.15 -5.53
N THR A 74 0.71 -10.78 -6.08
CA THR A 74 1.75 -11.73 -6.49
C THR A 74 2.47 -12.31 -5.28
N LEU A 75 2.68 -13.63 -5.27
CA LEU A 75 3.52 -14.27 -4.28
C LEU A 75 4.99 -13.94 -4.60
N VAL A 76 5.65 -13.22 -3.69
CA VAL A 76 7.02 -12.73 -3.91
C VAL A 76 8.04 -13.76 -3.44
N ALA A 77 7.83 -14.36 -2.28
CA ALA A 77 8.76 -15.33 -1.71
C ALA A 77 8.06 -16.21 -0.66
N GLU A 78 8.54 -17.43 -0.53
CA GLU A 78 8.24 -18.31 0.60
C GLU A 78 9.53 -18.52 1.38
N LEU A 79 9.47 -18.28 2.69
CA LEU A 79 10.61 -18.47 3.59
C LEU A 79 10.44 -19.75 4.39
N PRO A 80 11.54 -20.48 4.68
CA PRO A 80 11.47 -21.71 5.46
C PRO A 80 11.04 -21.47 6.91
#